data_4fa4c2180657e7e4f05b78e7fcac408f
#
_entry.id   4fa4c2180657e7e4f05b78e7fcac408f
#
_cell.length_a   1.000
_cell.length_b   1.000
_cell.length_c   1.000
_cell.angle_alpha   90.00
_cell.angle_beta   90.00
_cell.angle_gamma   90.00
#
_symmetry.space_group_name_H-M   'P 1'
#
loop_
_entity.id
_entity.type
_entity.pdbx_description
1 polymer ?
#
loop_
_entity_poly.entity_id
_entity_poly.type
_entity_poly.pdbx_seq_one_letter_code
_entity_poly.pdbx_strand_id
1 'polypeptide(L)'
;VHDYRLVVQKSFKEASSSGGDGSSSSQAGAGRDASVTLSLWALNPALAFDDLAGANAARCVVLTSGTLAPLNSFASELGVQFPIRMEAPHCVDVGKQVWAGAVGVGPRGAQLCGTFKVAAEFAYQDDLGNALKEWCVDIPHGVLVFFPSYSLLDRVTSRWKSTGLWKALEQATGKKMFQEPRGNERGFEASSGRGGGRGGRGGRGGGRGRGLAQSGDTNALDAMLAKYYRAVRASVSAAPHPHAPAPASHPARGAVLLAVVRGKVSEGIDFADANARGVVVVGVPYPNVKDKRVELKRQYNNEGVSRGLLSGDQWYSQQAFRALNQAVGRCLRHRNDHGAILLADERYLRDDMTRHLPK
;
A
#
# COMPACT_ATOMS: atom_id res chain seq x y z
N VAL A 1 -3.60 25.38 20.10
CA VAL A 1 -4.49 25.75 18.99
C VAL A 1 -3.81 25.58 17.65
N HIS A 2 -2.49 25.92 17.51
CA HIS A 2 -1.77 25.85 16.24
C HIS A 2 -1.62 24.43 15.67
N ASP A 3 -1.62 23.41 16.51
CA ASP A 3 -1.39 22.01 16.12
C ASP A 3 -2.65 21.29 15.64
N TYR A 4 -3.80 21.95 15.71
CA TYR A 4 -5.09 21.39 15.31
C TYR A 4 -5.69 22.16 14.15
N ARG A 5 -6.44 21.46 13.32
CA ARG A 5 -7.29 22.05 12.27
C ARG A 5 -8.72 21.54 12.41
N LEU A 6 -9.66 22.46 12.41
CA LEU A 6 -11.09 22.16 12.30
C LEU A 6 -11.44 22.10 10.82
N VAL A 7 -11.98 20.97 10.39
CA VAL A 7 -12.29 20.71 8.99
C VAL A 7 -13.76 20.38 8.85
N VAL A 8 -14.45 21.13 7.99
CA VAL A 8 -15.84 20.91 7.63
C VAL A 8 -15.87 20.37 6.21
N GLN A 9 -16.34 19.13 6.05
CA GLN A 9 -16.46 18.48 4.75
C GLN A 9 -17.94 18.27 4.42
N LYS A 10 -18.34 18.72 3.23
CA LYS A 10 -19.67 18.48 2.69
C LYS A 10 -19.56 17.44 1.59
N SER A 11 -20.24 16.32 1.77
CA SER A 11 -20.34 15.26 0.76
C SER A 11 -21.79 15.11 0.29
N PHE A 12 -21.93 14.93 -1.03
CA PHE A 12 -23.22 14.69 -1.66
C PHE A 12 -23.32 13.20 -1.97
N LYS A 13 -24.40 12.55 -1.56
CA LYS A 13 -24.69 11.19 -2.03
C LYS A 13 -25.16 11.28 -3.48
N GLU A 14 -24.47 10.60 -4.39
CA GLU A 14 -25.05 10.29 -5.69
C GLU A 14 -26.22 9.32 -5.47
N ALA A 15 -27.39 9.67 -6.01
CA ALA A 15 -28.53 8.80 -6.02
C ALA A 15 -28.16 7.53 -6.82
N SER A 16 -28.14 6.37 -6.19
CA SER A 16 -28.03 5.10 -6.87
C SER A 16 -29.24 4.96 -7.80
N SER A 17 -29.03 5.02 -9.11
CA SER A 17 -30.03 4.66 -10.11
C SER A 17 -30.28 3.16 -10.03
N SER A 18 -31.19 2.74 -9.17
CA SER A 18 -31.82 1.43 -9.28
C SER A 18 -32.78 1.50 -10.48
N GLY A 19 -32.46 0.72 -11.51
CA GLY A 19 -33.32 0.59 -12.69
C GLY A 19 -34.72 0.14 -12.30
N GLY A 20 -35.70 0.88 -12.73
CA GLY A 20 -37.13 0.57 -12.63
C GLY A 20 -37.85 1.40 -13.68
N ASP A 21 -38.50 0.69 -14.59
CA ASP A 21 -39.26 1.19 -15.75
C ASP A 21 -40.24 2.30 -15.47
N GLY A 22 -40.26 3.24 -16.41
CA GLY A 22 -41.44 3.90 -17.00
C GLY A 22 -42.45 4.58 -16.08
N SER A 23 -42.37 5.90 -15.97
CA SER A 23 -43.45 6.82 -16.39
C SER A 23 -43.12 8.27 -16.01
N SER A 24 -43.34 9.14 -16.97
CA SER A 24 -43.18 10.58 -16.91
C SER A 24 -44.07 11.24 -15.84
N SER A 25 -43.48 12.03 -14.96
CA SER A 25 -44.07 13.27 -14.48
C SER A 25 -42.99 14.17 -13.87
N SER A 26 -42.92 15.37 -14.39
CA SER A 26 -42.11 16.49 -13.96
C SER A 26 -42.38 16.84 -12.48
N GLN A 27 -41.36 16.68 -11.64
CA GLN A 27 -41.25 17.48 -10.40
C GLN A 27 -39.80 17.86 -10.13
N ALA A 28 -39.55 19.16 -10.22
CA ALA A 28 -38.34 19.81 -9.82
C ALA A 28 -38.12 19.64 -8.30
N GLY A 29 -36.88 19.34 -7.89
CA GLY A 29 -36.45 19.48 -6.50
C GLY A 29 -36.16 18.19 -5.73
N ALA A 30 -35.50 17.19 -6.32
CA ALA A 30 -34.90 16.13 -5.51
C ALA A 30 -33.69 16.72 -4.78
N GLY A 31 -33.86 17.10 -3.52
CA GLY A 31 -32.77 17.54 -2.64
C GLY A 31 -31.70 16.45 -2.56
N ARG A 32 -30.50 16.76 -3.06
CA ARG A 32 -29.34 15.88 -2.88
C ARG A 32 -29.07 15.81 -1.38
N ASP A 33 -29.21 14.65 -0.78
CA ASP A 33 -28.86 14.42 0.62
C ASP A 33 -27.37 14.78 0.81
N ALA A 34 -27.12 15.94 1.41
CA ALA A 34 -25.80 16.40 1.73
C ALA A 34 -25.47 15.99 3.17
N SER A 35 -24.41 15.22 3.36
CA SER A 35 -23.87 14.99 4.68
C SER A 35 -22.74 15.98 4.97
N VAL A 36 -22.76 16.56 6.17
CA VAL A 36 -21.68 17.45 6.65
C VAL A 36 -20.94 16.72 7.75
N THR A 37 -19.64 16.56 7.57
CA THR A 37 -18.73 15.97 8.55
C THR A 37 -17.86 17.06 9.15
N LEU A 38 -17.90 17.18 10.47
CA LEU A 38 -17.01 18.05 11.24
C LEU A 38 -15.88 17.18 11.80
N SER A 39 -14.64 17.54 11.52
CA SER A 39 -13.45 16.81 11.96
C SER A 39 -12.46 17.75 12.62
N LEU A 40 -11.89 17.32 13.76
CA LEU A 40 -10.77 17.97 14.40
C LEU A 40 -9.52 17.11 14.15
N TRP A 41 -8.55 17.65 13.39
CA TRP A 41 -7.33 16.96 13.06
C TRP A 41 -6.15 17.51 13.84
N ALA A 42 -5.47 16.65 14.62
CA ALA A 42 -4.16 16.94 15.18
C ALA A 42 -3.10 16.74 14.07
N LEU A 43 -2.37 17.80 13.75
CA LEU A 43 -1.31 17.77 12.73
C LEU A 43 0.08 17.51 13.33
N ASN A 44 0.20 17.58 14.66
CA ASN A 44 1.44 17.36 15.40
C ASN A 44 1.40 16.04 16.16
N PRO A 45 2.11 14.98 15.73
CA PRO A 45 2.18 13.72 16.47
C PRO A 45 2.84 13.87 17.84
N ALA A 46 3.67 14.90 18.02
CA ALA A 46 4.36 15.16 19.30
C ALA A 46 3.37 15.33 20.46
N LEU A 47 2.16 15.84 20.21
CA LEU A 47 1.14 16.01 21.25
C LEU A 47 0.76 14.69 21.91
N ALA A 48 0.50 13.66 21.10
CA ALA A 48 0.16 12.34 21.62
C ALA A 48 1.37 11.65 22.28
N PHE A 49 2.57 11.93 21.78
CA PHE A 49 3.79 11.37 22.32
C PHE A 49 4.17 12.02 23.66
N ASP A 50 3.93 13.32 23.81
CA ASP A 50 4.16 14.06 25.05
C ASP A 50 3.22 13.58 26.18
N ASP A 51 1.97 13.27 25.87
CA ASP A 51 1.04 12.63 26.82
C ASP A 51 1.53 11.25 27.30
N LEU A 52 2.18 10.48 26.43
CA LEU A 52 2.70 9.15 26.76
C LEU A 52 4.03 9.18 27.52
N ALA A 53 4.92 10.08 27.14
CA ALA A 53 6.31 10.13 27.60
C ALA A 53 6.59 11.32 28.54
N GLY A 54 5.70 12.31 28.59
CA GLY A 54 5.85 13.55 29.35
C GLY A 54 5.35 13.46 30.79
N ALA A 55 4.29 14.16 31.12
CA ALA A 55 3.82 14.39 32.50
C ALA A 55 3.41 13.12 33.28
N ASN A 56 3.02 12.03 32.60
CA ASN A 56 2.68 10.74 33.20
C ASN A 56 3.84 9.74 33.14
N ALA A 57 4.98 10.19 32.74
CA ALA A 57 6.33 9.68 32.83
C ALA A 57 6.50 8.16 32.72
N ALA A 58 6.49 7.66 31.50
CA ALA A 58 7.22 6.43 31.23
C ALA A 58 8.71 6.67 31.57
N ARG A 59 9.29 5.86 32.46
CA ARG A 59 10.72 5.96 32.83
C ARG A 59 11.65 5.80 31.63
N CYS A 60 11.22 5.04 30.62
CA CYS A 60 11.95 4.76 29.42
C CYS A 60 10.96 4.50 28.27
N VAL A 61 11.25 5.02 27.09
CA VAL A 61 10.50 4.73 25.86
C VAL A 61 11.45 4.13 24.86
N VAL A 62 11.14 2.91 24.39
CA VAL A 62 11.88 2.21 23.34
C VAL A 62 10.97 2.08 22.11
N LEU A 63 11.41 2.64 21.00
CA LEU A 63 10.72 2.54 19.73
C LEU A 63 11.51 1.62 18.79
N THR A 64 10.86 0.62 18.23
CA THR A 64 11.48 -0.32 17.32
C THR A 64 10.56 -0.60 16.13
N SER A 65 11.11 -0.55 14.93
CA SER A 65 10.41 -0.92 13.70
C SER A 65 11.42 -1.11 12.57
N GLY A 66 11.09 -1.93 11.59
CA GLY A 66 11.86 -2.06 10.35
C GLY A 66 11.84 -0.84 9.44
N THR A 67 11.01 0.18 9.74
CA THR A 67 10.77 1.34 8.86
C THR A 67 10.85 2.68 9.60
N LEU A 68 11.63 2.77 10.69
CA LEU A 68 11.82 4.03 11.42
C LEU A 68 12.70 5.04 10.68
N ALA A 69 13.59 4.56 9.82
CA ALA A 69 14.48 5.44 9.06
C ALA A 69 13.71 6.33 8.07
N PRO A 70 14.15 7.60 7.87
CA PRO A 70 15.28 8.29 8.50
C PRO A 70 14.98 8.72 9.95
N LEU A 71 15.86 8.36 10.90
CA LEU A 71 15.63 8.55 12.34
C LEU A 71 15.52 10.04 12.73
N ASN A 72 16.25 10.93 12.07
CA ASN A 72 16.17 12.37 12.31
C ASN A 72 14.77 12.94 12.04
N SER A 73 14.18 12.51 10.94
CA SER A 73 12.83 12.91 10.55
C SER A 73 11.78 12.39 11.55
N PHE A 74 11.95 11.16 11.98
CA PHE A 74 11.07 10.54 12.95
C PHE A 74 11.12 11.27 14.29
N ALA A 75 12.34 11.60 14.77
CA ALA A 75 12.54 12.39 15.98
C ALA A 75 11.91 13.80 15.87
N SER A 76 12.09 14.47 14.74
CA SER A 76 11.50 15.79 14.48
C SER A 76 9.97 15.73 14.49
N GLU A 77 9.35 14.72 13.90
CA GLU A 77 7.89 14.56 13.90
C GLU A 77 7.33 14.32 15.31
N LEU A 78 8.06 13.57 16.17
CA LEU A 78 7.65 13.30 17.55
C LEU A 78 8.05 14.41 18.52
N GLY A 79 8.82 15.41 18.07
CA GLY A 79 9.28 16.51 18.92
C GLY A 79 10.22 16.09 20.06
N VAL A 80 10.85 14.92 19.95
CA VAL A 80 11.67 14.32 21.01
C VAL A 80 13.08 14.02 20.52
N GLN A 81 14.06 14.33 21.35
CA GLN A 81 15.44 13.94 21.16
C GLN A 81 15.63 12.50 21.65
N PHE A 82 15.96 11.59 20.75
CA PHE A 82 16.35 10.23 21.11
C PHE A 82 17.88 10.18 21.25
N PRO A 83 18.43 10.09 22.47
CA PRO A 83 19.88 10.09 22.69
C PRO A 83 20.52 8.78 22.22
N ILE A 84 19.78 7.68 22.26
CA ILE A 84 20.24 6.37 21.80
C ILE A 84 19.50 6.06 20.50
N ARG A 85 20.26 5.91 19.41
CA ARG A 85 19.74 5.56 18.10
C ARG A 85 20.56 4.43 17.54
N MET A 86 19.88 3.41 17.02
CA MET A 86 20.53 2.25 16.43
C MET A 86 19.88 1.93 15.08
N GLU A 87 20.70 1.88 14.05
CA GLU A 87 20.35 1.29 12.76
C GLU A 87 21.13 0.00 12.62
N ALA A 88 20.43 -1.13 12.73
CA ALA A 88 21.05 -2.43 12.52
C ALA A 88 21.28 -2.69 11.03
N PRO A 89 22.38 -3.35 10.63
CA PRO A 89 22.55 -3.83 9.27
C PRO A 89 21.44 -4.83 8.94
N HIS A 90 21.20 -5.02 7.64
CA HIS A 90 20.23 -6.02 7.20
C HIS A 90 20.59 -7.41 7.71
N CYS A 91 19.59 -8.20 8.07
CA CYS A 91 19.77 -9.58 8.51
C CYS A 91 20.20 -10.53 7.37
N VAL A 92 20.13 -10.08 6.12
CA VAL A 92 20.50 -10.81 4.89
C VAL A 92 21.78 -10.28 4.32
N ASP A 93 22.53 -11.13 3.61
CA ASP A 93 23.65 -10.71 2.76
C ASP A 93 23.08 -10.12 1.46
N VAL A 94 22.95 -8.79 1.43
CA VAL A 94 22.30 -8.07 0.31
C VAL A 94 22.97 -8.41 -1.04
N GLY A 95 24.30 -8.56 -1.06
CA GLY A 95 25.03 -8.87 -2.29
C GLY A 95 24.76 -10.25 -2.87
N LYS A 96 24.27 -11.19 -2.06
CA LYS A 96 24.01 -12.58 -2.48
C LYS A 96 22.53 -12.95 -2.53
N GLN A 97 21.73 -12.32 -1.68
CA GLN A 97 20.34 -12.73 -1.46
C GLN A 97 19.33 -11.77 -2.09
N VAL A 98 19.77 -10.56 -2.49
CA VAL A 98 18.87 -9.55 -3.04
C VAL A 98 19.34 -9.13 -4.43
N TRP A 99 18.44 -9.22 -5.39
CA TRP A 99 18.61 -8.52 -6.65
C TRP A 99 17.70 -7.28 -6.64
N ALA A 100 18.25 -6.09 -6.90
CA ALA A 100 17.48 -4.86 -6.93
C ALA A 100 17.81 -4.05 -8.19
N GLY A 101 16.76 -3.51 -8.81
CA GLY A 101 16.91 -2.69 -10.02
C GLY A 101 15.82 -1.67 -10.20
N ALA A 102 16.15 -0.54 -10.85
CA ALA A 102 15.19 0.47 -11.29
C ALA A 102 15.06 0.41 -12.82
N VAL A 103 13.82 0.47 -13.30
CA VAL A 103 13.51 0.38 -14.73
C VAL A 103 12.66 1.58 -15.13
N GLY A 104 13.18 2.41 -16.02
CA GLY A 104 12.53 3.64 -16.48
C GLY A 104 11.84 3.52 -17.84
N VAL A 105 12.11 2.44 -18.58
CA VAL A 105 11.55 2.22 -19.92
C VAL A 105 11.07 0.77 -20.03
N GLY A 106 9.90 0.58 -20.58
CA GLY A 106 9.36 -0.76 -20.80
C GLY A 106 9.93 -1.43 -22.04
N PRO A 107 9.66 -2.73 -22.25
CA PRO A 107 10.25 -3.52 -23.33
C PRO A 107 9.87 -3.06 -24.76
N ARG A 108 8.81 -2.27 -24.91
CA ARG A 108 8.40 -1.67 -26.20
C ARG A 108 8.81 -0.21 -26.34
N GLY A 109 9.63 0.31 -25.39
CA GLY A 109 10.16 1.66 -25.41
C GLY A 109 9.27 2.72 -24.77
N ALA A 110 8.14 2.35 -24.16
CA ALA A 110 7.32 3.33 -23.43
C ALA A 110 7.99 3.74 -22.11
N GLN A 111 7.94 5.02 -21.83
CA GLN A 111 8.43 5.58 -20.58
C GLN A 111 7.63 5.05 -19.39
N LEU A 112 8.28 4.40 -18.44
CA LEU A 112 7.66 3.96 -17.20
C LEU A 112 7.75 5.11 -16.18
N CYS A 113 6.69 5.91 -16.11
CA CYS A 113 6.56 7.02 -15.17
C CYS A 113 5.14 7.05 -14.61
N GLY A 114 4.99 6.72 -13.33
CA GLY A 114 3.69 6.63 -12.65
C GLY A 114 3.04 7.99 -12.31
N THR A 115 3.37 9.06 -13.05
CA THR A 115 2.67 10.34 -12.92
C THR A 115 1.26 10.26 -13.49
N PHE A 116 0.38 11.13 -13.00
CA PHE A 116 -1.03 11.14 -13.43
C PHE A 116 -1.21 11.23 -14.96
N LYS A 117 -0.36 12.04 -15.62
CA LYS A 117 -0.40 12.27 -17.06
C LYS A 117 0.05 11.04 -17.83
N VAL A 118 1.25 10.54 -17.58
CA VAL A 118 1.84 9.40 -18.31
C VAL A 118 1.09 8.10 -18.02
N ALA A 119 0.69 7.87 -16.78
CA ALA A 119 -0.08 6.69 -16.39
C ALA A 119 -1.49 6.62 -17.01
N ALA A 120 -1.98 7.70 -17.61
CA ALA A 120 -3.22 7.71 -18.36
C ALA A 120 -3.04 7.18 -19.80
N GLU A 121 -1.82 7.14 -20.33
CA GLU A 121 -1.51 6.74 -21.69
C GLU A 121 -1.58 5.21 -21.84
N PHE A 122 -2.19 4.75 -22.95
CA PHE A 122 -2.28 3.33 -23.23
C PHE A 122 -0.91 2.68 -23.47
N ALA A 123 0.04 3.42 -24.06
CA ALA A 123 1.40 2.95 -24.28
C ALA A 123 2.08 2.56 -22.94
N TYR A 124 1.96 3.41 -21.93
CA TYR A 124 2.46 3.11 -20.56
C TYR A 124 1.79 1.87 -19.99
N GLN A 125 0.43 1.80 -20.05
CA GLN A 125 -0.33 0.71 -19.45
C GLN A 125 -0.01 -0.64 -20.09
N ASP A 126 0.07 -0.67 -21.42
CA ASP A 126 0.37 -1.89 -22.17
C ASP A 126 1.83 -2.33 -21.97
N ASP A 127 2.76 -1.38 -21.92
CA ASP A 127 4.18 -1.69 -21.80
C ASP A 127 4.57 -2.08 -20.37
N LEU A 128 3.91 -1.50 -19.36
CA LEU A 128 4.02 -1.96 -17.97
C LEU A 128 3.59 -3.44 -17.85
N GLY A 129 2.49 -3.83 -18.53
CA GLY A 129 2.06 -5.22 -18.56
C GLY A 129 3.05 -6.15 -19.27
N ASN A 130 3.68 -5.69 -20.36
CA ASN A 130 4.72 -6.44 -21.05
C ASN A 130 5.98 -6.58 -20.19
N ALA A 131 6.38 -5.53 -19.49
CA ALA A 131 7.48 -5.57 -18.53
C ALA A 131 7.24 -6.59 -17.41
N LEU A 132 6.05 -6.57 -16.81
CA LEU A 132 5.67 -7.57 -15.80
C LEU A 132 5.68 -9.00 -16.35
N LYS A 133 5.28 -9.18 -17.63
CA LYS A 133 5.34 -10.48 -18.28
C LYS A 133 6.77 -11.02 -18.34
N GLU A 134 7.73 -10.19 -18.69
CA GLU A 134 9.15 -10.58 -18.74
C GLU A 134 9.70 -10.85 -17.33
N TRP A 135 9.53 -9.92 -16.40
CA TRP A 135 10.08 -10.07 -15.05
C TRP A 135 9.51 -11.25 -14.27
N CYS A 136 8.21 -11.51 -14.42
CA CYS A 136 7.57 -12.60 -13.69
C CYS A 136 7.88 -14.01 -14.25
N VAL A 137 8.50 -14.14 -15.41
CA VAL A 137 9.01 -15.42 -15.91
C VAL A 137 10.20 -15.88 -15.09
N ASP A 138 11.13 -14.95 -14.79
CA ASP A 138 12.40 -15.26 -14.11
C ASP A 138 12.25 -15.32 -12.58
N ILE A 139 11.31 -14.57 -12.01
CA ILE A 139 11.07 -14.59 -10.56
C ILE A 139 10.23 -15.82 -10.21
N PRO A 140 10.71 -16.75 -9.36
CA PRO A 140 9.95 -17.93 -8.98
C PRO A 140 8.79 -17.61 -8.03
N HIS A 141 7.81 -18.50 -7.90
CA HIS A 141 6.75 -18.50 -6.91
C HIS A 141 5.93 -17.20 -6.82
N GLY A 142 5.84 -16.57 -5.66
CA GLY A 142 5.01 -15.40 -5.40
C GLY A 142 5.67 -14.08 -5.81
N VAL A 143 4.94 -13.23 -6.52
CA VAL A 143 5.36 -11.87 -6.88
C VAL A 143 4.29 -10.88 -6.39
N LEU A 144 4.72 -9.86 -5.66
CA LEU A 144 3.87 -8.76 -5.22
C LEU A 144 4.12 -7.54 -6.12
N VAL A 145 3.07 -6.96 -6.65
CA VAL A 145 3.16 -5.75 -7.50
C VAL A 145 2.37 -4.63 -6.83
N PHE A 146 3.07 -3.63 -6.33
CA PHE A 146 2.46 -2.53 -5.60
C PHE A 146 2.24 -1.30 -6.47
N PHE A 147 1.01 -0.83 -6.53
CA PHE A 147 0.60 0.39 -7.22
C PHE A 147 0.43 1.57 -6.25
N PRO A 148 0.66 2.82 -6.68
CA PRO A 148 0.51 3.98 -5.82
C PRO A 148 -0.95 4.30 -5.46
N SER A 149 -1.92 3.78 -6.21
CA SER A 149 -3.36 4.02 -5.97
C SER A 149 -4.23 2.95 -6.59
N TYR A 150 -5.43 2.75 -6.02
CA TYR A 150 -6.47 1.89 -6.60
C TYR A 150 -6.91 2.37 -7.99
N SER A 151 -6.94 3.68 -8.22
CA SER A 151 -7.32 4.25 -9.52
C SER A 151 -6.38 3.81 -10.63
N LEU A 152 -5.07 3.79 -10.39
CA LEU A 152 -4.10 3.30 -11.38
C LEU A 152 -4.20 1.79 -11.52
N LEU A 153 -4.28 1.05 -10.41
CA LEU A 153 -4.44 -0.42 -10.43
C LEU A 153 -5.65 -0.84 -11.27
N ASP A 154 -6.82 -0.24 -11.03
CA ASP A 154 -8.04 -0.58 -11.76
C ASP A 154 -7.95 -0.20 -13.25
N ARG A 155 -7.34 0.93 -13.55
CA ARG A 155 -7.14 1.40 -14.93
C ARG A 155 -6.31 0.41 -15.72
N VAL A 156 -5.14 0.02 -15.21
CA VAL A 156 -4.25 -0.91 -15.93
C VAL A 156 -4.84 -2.31 -16.01
N THR A 157 -5.45 -2.80 -14.94
CA THR A 157 -6.06 -4.14 -14.95
C THR A 157 -7.27 -4.23 -15.86
N SER A 158 -8.10 -3.19 -15.94
CA SER A 158 -9.21 -3.10 -16.91
C SER A 158 -8.69 -3.12 -18.33
N ARG A 159 -7.63 -2.34 -18.63
CA ARG A 159 -6.97 -2.33 -19.92
C ARG A 159 -6.43 -3.71 -20.29
N TRP A 160 -5.66 -4.35 -19.38
CA TRP A 160 -5.09 -5.67 -19.64
C TRP A 160 -6.14 -6.76 -19.85
N LYS A 161 -7.29 -6.68 -19.15
CA LYS A 161 -8.41 -7.60 -19.36
C LYS A 161 -9.07 -7.38 -20.71
N SER A 162 -9.28 -6.13 -21.12
CA SER A 162 -9.93 -5.79 -22.41
C SER A 162 -9.05 -6.12 -23.63
N THR A 163 -7.72 -5.98 -23.51
CA THR A 163 -6.77 -6.28 -24.59
C THR A 163 -6.31 -7.75 -24.62
N GLY A 164 -6.71 -8.56 -23.63
CA GLY A 164 -6.25 -9.93 -23.50
C GLY A 164 -4.86 -10.08 -22.88
N LEU A 165 -4.17 -8.97 -22.54
CA LEU A 165 -2.83 -8.98 -21.94
C LEU A 165 -2.83 -9.67 -20.58
N TRP A 166 -3.91 -9.60 -19.81
CA TRP A 166 -4.06 -10.34 -18.55
C TRP A 166 -3.89 -11.86 -18.74
N LYS A 167 -4.58 -12.42 -19.73
CA LYS A 167 -4.45 -13.86 -20.04
C LYS A 167 -3.08 -14.20 -20.61
N ALA A 168 -2.51 -13.31 -21.43
CA ALA A 168 -1.17 -13.48 -21.98
C ALA A 168 -0.10 -13.47 -20.87
N LEU A 169 -0.25 -12.65 -19.83
CA LEU A 169 0.58 -12.66 -18.61
C LEU A 169 0.50 -14.03 -17.91
N GLU A 170 -0.71 -14.53 -17.64
CA GLU A 170 -0.89 -15.82 -16.96
C GLU A 170 -0.30 -16.98 -17.78
N GLN A 171 -0.48 -16.97 -19.10
CA GLN A 171 0.05 -18.01 -19.99
C GLN A 171 1.56 -17.98 -20.09
N ALA A 172 2.16 -16.79 -20.29
CA ALA A 172 3.61 -16.65 -20.48
C ALA A 172 4.37 -16.95 -19.17
N THR A 173 3.85 -16.53 -18.04
CA THR A 173 4.52 -16.70 -16.73
C THR A 173 4.19 -18.01 -16.06
N GLY A 174 3.10 -18.68 -16.44
CA GLY A 174 2.55 -19.84 -15.71
C GLY A 174 2.01 -19.48 -14.32
N LYS A 175 1.85 -18.19 -14.01
CA LYS A 175 1.40 -17.69 -12.72
C LYS A 175 -0.04 -17.21 -12.77
N LYS A 176 -0.80 -17.47 -11.72
CA LYS A 176 -2.15 -16.90 -11.58
C LYS A 176 -2.08 -15.46 -11.10
N MET A 177 -2.89 -14.61 -11.73
CA MET A 177 -2.97 -13.19 -11.40
C MET A 177 -4.10 -12.92 -10.41
N PHE A 178 -3.81 -12.16 -9.36
CA PHE A 178 -4.77 -11.73 -8.35
C PHE A 178 -4.71 -10.21 -8.21
N GLN A 179 -5.84 -9.61 -7.85
CA GLN A 179 -5.95 -8.17 -7.60
C GLN A 179 -6.56 -7.95 -6.21
N GLU A 180 -5.96 -7.07 -5.43
CA GLU A 180 -6.50 -6.63 -4.15
C GLU A 180 -7.89 -6.03 -4.34
N PRO A 181 -8.93 -6.52 -3.64
CA PRO A 181 -10.25 -5.93 -3.71
C PRO A 181 -10.25 -4.54 -3.07
N ARG A 182 -10.98 -3.58 -3.66
CA ARG A 182 -11.23 -2.30 -2.99
C ARG A 182 -11.99 -2.57 -1.70
N GLY A 183 -11.43 -2.13 -0.58
CA GLY A 183 -12.22 -2.00 0.64
C GLY A 183 -13.24 -0.87 0.47
N ASN A 184 -14.43 -1.00 1.05
CA ASN A 184 -15.35 0.13 1.15
C ASN A 184 -14.66 1.25 1.93
N GLU A 185 -14.34 2.36 1.28
CA GLU A 185 -13.63 3.53 1.86
C GLU A 185 -14.35 4.12 3.09
N ARG A 186 -15.61 3.71 3.36
CA ARG A 186 -16.38 4.12 4.54
C ARG A 186 -15.87 3.56 5.88
N GLY A 187 -14.97 2.56 5.88
CA GLY A 187 -14.46 1.89 7.09
C GLY A 187 -13.16 2.46 7.65
N PHE A 188 -12.34 3.14 6.86
CA PHE A 188 -11.03 3.62 7.29
C PHE A 188 -11.08 4.91 8.12
N GLU A 189 -12.11 5.73 7.97
CA GLU A 189 -12.29 6.94 8.77
C GLU A 189 -12.76 6.68 10.21
N ALA A 190 -13.33 5.50 10.49
CA ALA A 190 -13.94 5.18 11.79
C ALA A 190 -13.06 4.36 12.76
N SER A 191 -11.93 3.81 12.32
CA SER A 191 -11.13 2.89 13.15
C SER A 191 -10.01 3.54 13.95
N SER A 192 -9.71 4.82 13.76
CA SER A 192 -8.66 5.54 14.50
C SER A 192 -9.11 6.15 15.84
N GLY A 193 -10.31 5.82 16.32
CA GLY A 193 -10.85 6.46 17.52
C GLY A 193 -11.67 5.55 18.42
N ARG A 194 -11.16 4.39 18.85
CA ARG A 194 -11.71 3.69 20.02
C ARG A 194 -10.62 2.91 20.75
N GLY A 195 -9.85 3.64 21.53
CA GLY A 195 -9.11 3.10 22.64
C GLY A 195 -9.64 3.74 23.92
N GLY A 196 -10.15 2.97 24.83
CA GLY A 196 -10.35 3.42 26.20
C GLY A 196 -11.73 3.20 26.80
N GLY A 197 -11.81 2.29 27.75
CA GLY A 197 -12.73 2.54 28.84
C GLY A 197 -13.56 1.39 29.41
N ARG A 198 -13.00 0.76 30.41
CA ARG A 198 -13.64 0.26 31.63
C ARG A 198 -14.54 -0.96 31.62
N GLY A 199 -14.09 -1.90 32.45
CA GLY A 199 -14.78 -3.10 32.90
C GLY A 199 -16.13 -2.81 33.59
N GLY A 200 -17.03 -3.74 33.43
CA GLY A 200 -18.30 -3.83 34.13
C GLY A 200 -18.82 -5.26 34.08
N ARG A 201 -18.91 -5.87 35.26
CA ARG A 201 -19.43 -7.21 35.53
C ARG A 201 -20.91 -7.37 35.17
N GLY A 202 -21.26 -8.52 34.65
CA GLY A 202 -22.47 -9.28 35.01
C GLY A 202 -23.73 -8.98 34.20
N GLY A 203 -24.29 -10.00 33.58
CA GLY A 203 -25.65 -9.98 33.08
C GLY A 203 -25.93 -11.07 32.04
N ARG A 204 -26.50 -12.21 32.50
CA ARG A 204 -27.14 -13.23 31.64
C ARG A 204 -28.34 -12.63 30.93
N GLY A 205 -28.48 -12.79 29.63
CA GLY A 205 -29.68 -12.45 28.90
C GLY A 205 -29.56 -12.73 27.43
N GLY A 206 -30.23 -13.78 26.95
CA GLY A 206 -30.28 -14.14 25.55
C GLY A 206 -30.99 -13.08 24.71
N GLY A 207 -30.39 -12.66 23.62
CA GLY A 207 -30.95 -11.75 22.65
C GLY A 207 -30.30 -11.97 21.29
N ARG A 208 -31.09 -12.47 20.34
CA ARG A 208 -30.72 -12.55 18.92
C ARG A 208 -30.42 -11.13 18.41
N GLY A 209 -29.15 -10.71 18.44
CA GLY A 209 -28.66 -9.45 17.88
C GLY A 209 -28.20 -9.66 16.46
N ARG A 210 -28.84 -8.98 15.52
CA ARG A 210 -28.45 -8.81 14.12
C ARG A 210 -27.01 -8.31 14.05
N GLY A 211 -26.08 -9.17 13.60
CA GLY A 211 -24.71 -8.81 13.31
C GLY A 211 -24.65 -7.83 12.14
N LEU A 212 -24.13 -6.68 12.42
CA LEU A 212 -23.94 -5.57 11.49
C LEU A 212 -22.83 -5.87 10.49
N ALA A 213 -23.13 -5.57 9.27
CA ALA A 213 -22.39 -5.60 7.99
C ALA A 213 -20.92 -5.08 8.00
N GLN A 214 -20.03 -5.70 8.75
CA GLN A 214 -18.57 -5.54 8.62
C GLN A 214 -17.88 -6.76 8.02
N SER A 215 -18.60 -7.83 7.72
CA SER A 215 -18.03 -9.13 7.31
C SER A 215 -17.76 -9.29 5.80
N GLY A 216 -18.25 -8.40 4.94
CA GLY A 216 -18.15 -8.58 3.48
C GLY A 216 -16.74 -8.32 2.91
N ASP A 217 -16.08 -7.27 3.34
CA ASP A 217 -14.80 -6.81 2.75
C ASP A 217 -13.58 -7.60 3.26
N THR A 218 -13.58 -8.00 4.53
CA THR A 218 -12.57 -8.89 5.09
C THR A 218 -12.65 -10.27 4.46
N ASN A 219 -13.85 -10.79 4.26
CA ASN A 219 -14.07 -12.09 3.62
C ASN A 219 -13.57 -12.13 2.16
N ALA A 220 -13.72 -11.05 1.38
CA ALA A 220 -13.25 -10.99 -0.01
C ALA A 220 -11.72 -10.99 -0.11
N LEU A 221 -11.05 -10.22 0.75
CA LEU A 221 -9.59 -10.17 0.82
C LEU A 221 -9.02 -11.52 1.29
N ASP A 222 -9.57 -12.09 2.36
CA ASP A 222 -9.13 -13.37 2.92
C ASP A 222 -9.33 -14.51 1.92
N ALA A 223 -10.45 -14.53 1.21
CA ALA A 223 -10.72 -15.51 0.15
C ALA A 223 -9.75 -15.38 -1.03
N MET A 224 -9.40 -14.16 -1.42
CA MET A 224 -8.40 -13.90 -2.47
C MET A 224 -7.02 -14.36 -2.01
N LEU A 225 -6.60 -14.01 -0.79
CA LEU A 225 -5.32 -14.43 -0.22
C LEU A 225 -5.20 -15.93 -0.09
N ALA A 226 -6.26 -16.62 0.33
CA ALA A 226 -6.29 -18.07 0.39
C ALA A 226 -6.04 -18.73 -0.99
N LYS A 227 -6.59 -18.13 -2.06
CA LYS A 227 -6.34 -18.56 -3.45
C LYS A 227 -4.89 -18.27 -3.87
N TYR A 228 -4.35 -17.09 -3.53
CA TYR A 228 -2.97 -16.72 -3.78
C TYR A 228 -1.99 -17.71 -3.12
N TYR A 229 -2.11 -17.93 -1.82
CA TYR A 229 -1.25 -18.86 -1.09
C TYR A 229 -1.37 -20.31 -1.59
N ARG A 230 -2.56 -20.73 -2.03
CA ARG A 230 -2.75 -22.05 -2.65
C ARG A 230 -1.97 -22.16 -3.95
N ALA A 231 -2.01 -21.14 -4.81
CA ALA A 231 -1.29 -21.13 -6.08
C ALA A 231 0.24 -21.11 -5.87
N VAL A 232 0.73 -20.34 -4.88
CA VAL A 232 2.15 -20.33 -4.52
C VAL A 232 2.57 -21.70 -3.97
N ARG A 233 1.84 -22.29 -3.03
CA ARG A 233 2.15 -23.62 -2.48
C ARG A 233 2.19 -24.71 -3.56
N ALA A 234 1.25 -24.68 -4.49
CA ALA A 234 1.25 -25.61 -5.61
C ALA A 234 2.54 -25.50 -6.46
N SER A 235 3.08 -24.28 -6.62
CA SER A 235 4.32 -24.07 -7.36
C SER A 235 5.56 -24.58 -6.61
N VAL A 236 5.57 -24.51 -5.30
CA VAL A 236 6.65 -25.06 -4.47
C VAL A 236 6.66 -26.59 -4.54
N SER A 237 5.47 -27.21 -4.45
CA SER A 237 5.33 -28.67 -4.52
C SER A 237 5.61 -29.24 -5.92
N ALA A 238 5.46 -28.42 -6.96
CA ALA A 238 5.71 -28.80 -8.36
C ALA A 238 7.17 -28.52 -8.80
N ALA A 239 8.02 -27.98 -7.93
CA ALA A 239 9.42 -27.77 -8.23
C ALA A 239 10.06 -29.12 -8.60
N PRO A 240 10.74 -29.23 -9.76
CA PRO A 240 11.27 -30.51 -10.20
C PRO A 240 12.34 -31.00 -9.21
N HIS A 241 12.19 -32.26 -8.77
CA HIS A 241 13.30 -32.97 -8.15
C HIS A 241 14.45 -33.01 -9.17
N PRO A 242 15.72 -32.87 -8.74
CA PRO A 242 16.89 -32.82 -9.64
C PRO A 242 16.99 -33.99 -10.64
N HIS A 243 16.24 -35.07 -10.43
CA HIS A 243 16.25 -36.27 -11.25
C HIS A 243 14.87 -36.64 -11.87
N ALA A 244 13.90 -35.74 -11.84
CA ALA A 244 12.59 -36.00 -12.44
C ALA A 244 12.59 -35.59 -13.93
N PRO A 245 11.96 -36.40 -14.83
CA PRO A 245 11.78 -36.04 -16.22
C PRO A 245 10.95 -34.73 -16.32
N ALA A 246 11.29 -33.88 -17.29
CA ALA A 246 10.59 -32.61 -17.52
C ALA A 246 9.07 -32.85 -17.69
N PRO A 247 8.19 -32.20 -16.92
CA PRO A 247 6.76 -32.40 -17.05
C PRO A 247 6.25 -31.90 -18.40
N ALA A 248 5.37 -32.69 -19.02
CA ALA A 248 4.79 -32.40 -20.36
C ALA A 248 3.88 -31.15 -20.40
N SER A 249 3.55 -30.56 -19.27
CA SER A 249 2.83 -29.29 -19.14
C SER A 249 3.59 -28.34 -18.24
N HIS A 250 3.62 -27.04 -18.54
CA HIS A 250 4.24 -26.04 -17.67
C HIS A 250 3.63 -26.13 -16.27
N PRO A 251 4.41 -26.57 -15.24
CA PRO A 251 3.90 -26.61 -13.89
C PRO A 251 3.50 -25.21 -13.46
N ALA A 252 2.47 -25.10 -12.62
CA ALA A 252 2.07 -23.82 -12.03
C ALA A 252 3.29 -23.16 -11.37
N ARG A 253 3.75 -22.02 -11.92
CA ARG A 253 4.98 -21.35 -11.48
C ARG A 253 4.76 -20.40 -10.31
N GLY A 254 3.52 -20.29 -9.81
CA GLY A 254 3.18 -19.47 -8.65
C GLY A 254 2.03 -18.49 -8.88
N ALA A 255 2.15 -17.31 -8.33
CA ALA A 255 1.11 -16.30 -8.40
C ALA A 255 1.68 -14.89 -8.42
N VAL A 256 0.94 -13.95 -9.03
CA VAL A 256 1.21 -12.51 -8.98
C VAL A 256 0.04 -11.85 -8.25
N LEU A 257 0.33 -11.05 -7.23
CA LEU A 257 -0.65 -10.27 -6.50
C LEU A 257 -0.45 -8.78 -6.78
N LEU A 258 -1.42 -8.17 -7.42
CA LEU A 258 -1.48 -6.74 -7.67
C LEU A 258 -2.19 -6.06 -6.49
N ALA A 259 -1.50 -5.16 -5.81
CA ALA A 259 -1.96 -4.52 -4.59
C ALA A 259 -1.65 -3.02 -4.59
N VAL A 260 -2.14 -2.30 -3.59
CA VAL A 260 -1.89 -0.86 -3.46
C VAL A 260 -1.00 -0.58 -2.25
N VAL A 261 -0.02 0.29 -2.42
CA VAL A 261 0.81 0.80 -1.32
C VAL A 261 -0.08 1.52 -0.31
N ARG A 262 0.15 1.31 0.99
CA ARG A 262 -0.72 1.75 2.10
C ARG A 262 -2.12 1.09 2.09
N GLY A 263 -2.32 0.04 1.29
CA GLY A 263 -3.50 -0.81 1.34
C GLY A 263 -3.37 -1.90 2.40
N LYS A 264 -4.44 -2.68 2.59
CA LYS A 264 -4.48 -3.77 3.57
C LYS A 264 -3.40 -4.83 3.33
N VAL A 265 -3.08 -5.10 2.06
CA VAL A 265 -2.03 -6.04 1.66
C VAL A 265 -0.65 -5.53 2.05
N SER A 266 -0.39 -4.23 1.86
CA SER A 266 0.92 -3.65 2.14
C SER A 266 1.20 -3.46 3.63
N GLU A 267 0.19 -3.34 4.50
CA GLU A 267 0.36 -3.00 5.92
C GLU A 267 0.05 -4.14 6.88
N GLY A 268 -0.87 -5.04 6.56
CA GLY A 268 -1.42 -6.00 7.51
C GLY A 268 -1.06 -7.46 7.29
N ILE A 269 -0.36 -7.82 6.20
CA ILE A 269 -0.18 -9.22 5.79
C ILE A 269 1.30 -9.57 5.75
N ASP A 270 1.62 -10.77 6.24
CA ASP A 270 2.97 -11.32 6.18
C ASP A 270 3.12 -12.28 4.99
N PHE A 271 4.11 -11.98 4.13
CA PHE A 271 4.47 -12.80 2.98
C PHE A 271 5.88 -13.37 3.18
N ALA A 272 6.00 -14.46 3.89
CA ALA A 272 7.29 -15.11 4.11
C ALA A 272 7.64 -16.05 2.95
N ASP A 273 8.93 -16.24 2.72
CA ASP A 273 9.51 -17.25 1.83
C ASP A 273 8.97 -17.20 0.38
N ALA A 274 8.49 -18.32 -0.11
CA ALA A 274 7.94 -18.44 -1.46
C ALA A 274 6.75 -17.52 -1.75
N ASN A 275 6.13 -16.92 -0.74
CA ASN A 275 4.99 -16.02 -0.94
C ASN A 275 5.39 -14.63 -1.48
N ALA A 276 6.67 -14.23 -1.40
CA ALA A 276 7.14 -12.96 -1.96
C ALA A 276 8.59 -13.08 -2.44
N ARG A 277 8.84 -13.82 -3.49
CA ARG A 277 10.17 -13.90 -4.15
C ARG A 277 10.45 -12.70 -5.04
N GLY A 278 9.45 -11.93 -5.37
CA GLY A 278 9.58 -10.66 -6.07
C GLY A 278 8.67 -9.60 -5.52
N VAL A 279 9.19 -8.38 -5.47
CA VAL A 279 8.40 -7.17 -5.20
C VAL A 279 8.65 -6.17 -6.32
N VAL A 280 7.60 -5.77 -7.00
CA VAL A 280 7.62 -4.72 -8.01
C VAL A 280 6.87 -3.52 -7.46
N VAL A 281 7.50 -2.35 -7.45
CA VAL A 281 6.85 -1.10 -7.08
C VAL A 281 6.65 -0.24 -8.33
N VAL A 282 5.40 -0.04 -8.69
CA VAL A 282 4.98 0.74 -9.86
C VAL A 282 4.83 2.19 -9.46
N GLY A 283 5.57 3.08 -10.11
CA GLY A 283 5.55 4.49 -9.77
C GLY A 283 6.17 4.81 -8.41
N VAL A 284 6.25 6.09 -8.07
CA VAL A 284 6.67 6.54 -6.74
C VAL A 284 5.44 6.72 -5.87
N PRO A 285 5.35 6.04 -4.70
CA PRO A 285 4.13 6.00 -3.89
C PRO A 285 3.94 7.28 -3.04
N TYR A 286 3.85 8.43 -3.70
CA TYR A 286 3.50 9.68 -3.04
C TYR A 286 2.09 9.63 -2.45
N PRO A 287 1.83 10.28 -1.30
CA PRO A 287 0.46 10.52 -0.84
C PRO A 287 -0.35 11.30 -1.87
N ASN A 288 -1.66 11.14 -1.86
CA ASN A 288 -2.51 11.91 -2.77
C ASN A 288 -2.41 13.41 -2.47
N VAL A 289 -1.85 14.18 -3.40
CA VAL A 289 -1.67 15.63 -3.24
C VAL A 289 -2.98 16.40 -3.09
N LYS A 290 -4.09 15.83 -3.59
CA LYS A 290 -5.44 16.42 -3.47
C LYS A 290 -6.13 16.05 -2.15
N ASP A 291 -5.53 15.21 -1.33
CA ASP A 291 -6.05 14.91 0.00
C ASP A 291 -5.86 16.13 0.90
N LYS A 292 -6.96 16.61 1.48
CA LYS A 292 -6.95 17.79 2.34
C LYS A 292 -6.06 17.62 3.57
N ARG A 293 -5.94 16.40 4.09
CA ARG A 293 -5.03 16.10 5.21
C ARG A 293 -3.56 16.28 4.80
N VAL A 294 -3.21 15.81 3.60
CA VAL A 294 -1.86 15.96 3.05
C VAL A 294 -1.55 17.44 2.82
N GLU A 295 -2.48 18.19 2.23
CA GLU A 295 -2.33 19.62 1.99
C GLU A 295 -2.09 20.38 3.30
N LEU A 296 -2.97 20.20 4.29
CA LEU A 296 -2.89 20.88 5.58
C LEU A 296 -1.63 20.48 6.37
N LYS A 297 -1.20 19.21 6.29
CA LYS A 297 0.03 18.77 6.93
C LYS A 297 1.27 19.39 6.28
N ARG A 298 1.31 19.50 4.95
CA ARG A 298 2.40 20.21 4.25
C ARG A 298 2.48 21.67 4.66
N GLN A 299 1.33 22.36 4.70
CA GLN A 299 1.25 23.75 5.14
C GLN A 299 1.73 23.88 6.60
N TYR A 300 1.21 23.06 7.51
CA TYR A 300 1.63 23.04 8.91
C TYR A 300 3.14 22.84 9.07
N ASN A 301 3.71 21.94 8.30
CA ASN A 301 5.15 21.70 8.32
C ASN A 301 5.94 22.90 7.82
N ASN A 302 5.50 23.57 6.74
CA ASN A 302 6.13 24.81 6.25
C ASN A 302 6.10 25.93 7.29
N GLU A 303 4.97 26.09 8.00
CA GLU A 303 4.82 27.06 9.10
C GLU A 303 5.71 26.71 10.30
N GLY A 304 6.09 25.44 10.45
CA GLY A 304 6.87 24.91 11.56
C GLY A 304 8.37 24.75 11.31
N VAL A 305 8.91 25.16 10.17
CA VAL A 305 10.34 24.99 9.84
C VAL A 305 11.24 25.67 10.87
N SER A 306 10.88 26.87 11.33
CA SER A 306 11.61 27.58 12.38
C SER A 306 11.60 26.85 13.75
N ARG A 307 10.66 25.93 13.96
CA ARG A 307 10.53 25.08 15.16
C ARG A 307 11.25 23.75 15.02
N GLY A 308 11.98 23.54 13.90
CA GLY A 308 12.72 22.31 13.64
C GLY A 308 11.92 21.22 12.90
N LEU A 309 10.72 21.53 12.38
CA LEU A 309 9.99 20.62 11.51
C LEU A 309 10.61 20.60 10.11
N LEU A 310 10.47 19.47 9.46
CA LEU A 310 10.79 19.36 8.03
C LEU A 310 9.86 20.28 7.22
N SER A 311 10.36 20.81 6.11
CA SER A 311 9.47 21.50 5.16
C SER A 311 8.38 20.54 4.65
N GLY A 312 7.26 21.11 4.19
CA GLY A 312 6.15 20.31 3.66
C GLY A 312 6.56 19.39 2.50
N ASP A 313 7.50 19.84 1.67
CA ASP A 313 8.00 19.04 0.54
C ASP A 313 8.95 17.92 1.00
N GLN A 314 9.82 18.21 1.96
CA GLN A 314 10.65 17.18 2.57
C GLN A 314 9.79 16.11 3.26
N TRP A 315 8.80 16.52 4.05
CA TRP A 315 7.86 15.60 4.69
C TRP A 315 7.11 14.76 3.64
N TYR A 316 6.61 15.38 2.58
CA TYR A 316 5.86 14.72 1.52
C TYR A 316 6.70 13.65 0.80
N SER A 317 7.95 13.97 0.48
CA SER A 317 8.89 13.02 -0.12
C SER A 317 9.21 11.87 0.82
N GLN A 318 9.43 12.16 2.10
CA GLN A 318 9.68 11.10 3.08
C GLN A 318 8.51 10.15 3.27
N GLN A 319 7.27 10.63 3.18
CA GLN A 319 6.10 9.74 3.19
C GLN A 319 6.11 8.76 2.02
N ALA A 320 6.59 9.17 0.84
CA ALA A 320 6.73 8.27 -0.30
C ALA A 320 7.79 7.20 -0.05
N PHE A 321 8.96 7.58 0.47
CA PHE A 321 10.03 6.62 0.75
C PHE A 321 9.71 5.67 1.91
N ARG A 322 9.01 6.13 2.95
CA ARG A 322 8.50 5.23 4.01
C ARG A 322 7.58 4.15 3.43
N ALA A 323 6.66 4.56 2.56
CA ALA A 323 5.74 3.63 1.91
C ALA A 323 6.47 2.68 0.95
N LEU A 324 7.47 3.16 0.22
CA LEU A 324 8.36 2.34 -0.59
C LEU A 324 9.09 1.30 0.26
N ASN A 325 9.72 1.72 1.35
CA ASN A 325 10.47 0.82 2.25
C ASN A 325 9.56 -0.26 2.86
N GLN A 326 8.32 0.08 3.20
CA GLN A 326 7.33 -0.89 3.67
C GLN A 326 6.97 -1.92 2.59
N ALA A 327 6.80 -1.49 1.34
CA ALA A 327 6.50 -2.37 0.23
C ALA A 327 7.70 -3.30 -0.09
N VAL A 328 8.91 -2.74 -0.20
CA VAL A 328 10.14 -3.47 -0.47
C VAL A 328 10.46 -4.46 0.65
N GLY A 329 10.27 -4.06 1.91
CA GLY A 329 10.47 -4.91 3.08
C GLY A 329 9.56 -6.14 3.14
N ARG A 330 8.58 -6.27 2.22
CA ARG A 330 7.78 -7.51 2.10
C ARG A 330 8.55 -8.67 1.46
N CYS A 331 9.64 -8.38 0.76
CA CYS A 331 10.45 -9.38 0.08
C CYS A 331 11.37 -10.17 1.05
N LEU A 332 11.85 -9.52 2.12
CA LEU A 332 12.87 -10.06 3.01
C LEU A 332 12.37 -10.08 4.45
N ARG A 333 12.26 -11.26 5.05
CA ARG A 333 11.67 -11.45 6.38
C ARG A 333 12.64 -12.00 7.42
N HIS A 334 13.60 -12.79 6.99
CA HIS A 334 14.56 -13.44 7.89
C HIS A 334 15.91 -13.67 7.15
N ARG A 335 16.93 -14.00 7.91
CA ARG A 335 18.32 -14.12 7.42
C ARG A 335 18.56 -15.11 6.25
N ASN A 336 17.65 -16.04 6.05
CA ASN A 336 17.74 -17.04 4.97
C ASN A 336 16.84 -16.68 3.78
N ASP A 337 16.19 -15.53 3.82
CA ASP A 337 15.29 -15.09 2.76
C ASP A 337 16.08 -14.53 1.57
N HIS A 338 15.45 -14.53 0.40
CA HIS A 338 16.03 -13.97 -0.82
C HIS A 338 14.92 -13.50 -1.76
N GLY A 339 15.25 -12.59 -2.66
CA GLY A 339 14.28 -12.17 -3.65
C GLY A 339 14.74 -11.02 -4.53
N ALA A 340 13.85 -10.64 -5.45
CA ALA A 340 14.06 -9.57 -6.41
C ALA A 340 13.18 -8.36 -6.08
N ILE A 341 13.76 -7.17 -6.22
CA ILE A 341 13.10 -5.88 -6.01
C ILE A 341 13.22 -5.07 -7.29
N LEU A 342 12.09 -4.71 -7.89
CA LEU A 342 12.05 -3.88 -9.09
C LEU A 342 11.28 -2.59 -8.81
N LEU A 343 11.91 -1.48 -9.16
CA LEU A 343 11.33 -0.14 -9.07
C LEU A 343 10.97 0.32 -10.47
N ALA A 344 9.69 0.21 -10.85
CA ALA A 344 9.19 0.48 -12.19
C ALA A 344 8.78 1.95 -12.33
N ASP A 345 9.77 2.84 -12.33
CA ASP A 345 9.59 4.27 -12.60
C ASP A 345 10.94 4.93 -12.91
N GLU A 346 11.02 5.70 -13.98
CA GLU A 346 12.24 6.41 -14.40
C GLU A 346 12.82 7.34 -13.33
N ARG A 347 11.96 7.90 -12.47
CA ARG A 347 12.38 8.82 -11.41
C ARG A 347 13.34 8.19 -10.41
N TYR A 348 13.30 6.86 -10.24
CA TYR A 348 14.25 6.16 -9.39
C TYR A 348 15.69 6.12 -9.94
N LEU A 349 15.86 6.45 -11.21
CA LEU A 349 17.18 6.56 -11.85
C LEU A 349 17.88 7.90 -11.60
N ARG A 350 17.18 8.86 -10.98
CA ARG A 350 17.72 10.19 -10.68
C ARG A 350 18.51 10.17 -9.37
N ASP A 351 19.63 10.89 -9.34
CA ASP A 351 20.52 10.94 -8.16
C ASP A 351 19.84 11.46 -6.88
N ASP A 352 18.89 12.39 -7.01
CA ASP A 352 18.13 12.91 -5.88
C ASP A 352 17.21 11.86 -5.26
N MET A 353 16.71 10.93 -6.06
CA MET A 353 15.84 9.83 -5.60
C MET A 353 16.64 8.65 -5.05
N THR A 354 17.77 8.29 -5.69
CA THR A 354 18.59 7.14 -5.27
C THR A 354 19.16 7.29 -3.87
N ARG A 355 19.45 8.53 -3.43
CA ARG A 355 19.93 8.80 -2.05
C ARG A 355 18.95 8.42 -0.95
N HIS A 356 17.69 8.33 -1.27
CA HIS A 356 16.61 8.01 -0.33
C HIS A 356 16.19 6.53 -0.36
N LEU A 357 16.74 5.75 -1.29
CA LEU A 357 16.50 4.32 -1.34
C LEU A 357 17.21 3.60 -0.18
N PRO A 358 16.69 2.45 0.28
CA PRO A 358 17.40 1.60 1.24
C PRO A 358 18.80 1.24 0.71
N LYS A 359 19.78 1.29 1.60
CA LYS A 359 21.17 0.92 1.28
C LYS A 359 21.38 -0.57 1.39
#